data_04f3c28b05afa0245130cc68d87c52b2
#
_entry.id   04f3c28b05afa0245130cc68d87c52b2
#
_cell.length_a   1.000
_cell.length_b   1.000
_cell.length_c   1.000
_cell.angle_alpha   90.00
_cell.angle_beta   90.00
_cell.angle_gamma   90.00
#
_symmetry.space_group_name_H-M   'P 1'
#
loop_
_entity.id
_entity.type
_entity.pdbx_description
1 polymer ?
#
loop_
_entity_poly.entity_id
_entity_poly.type
_entity_poly.pdbx_seq_one_letter_code
_entity_poly.pdbx_strand_id
1 'polypeptide(L)'
;MKKFTLLTLLLTILLVLYSVNVNAQQTIKVGILDTYSGPPAVYGNDALNGFKLALNDINKKGVLKTKIEFTTRDDKFKVDIGLSMAKELVMMEKVDLIVGTINSAVSLAVSDYVKGEKVPFIVWISKTEKITGEKGHRYVFSTAENTYMAGKAGGVALSKKPYIKYWIAGDDYEYGHAIADAAWRNLKALKPKVELIGQSWWKVGEPDLIPYITAITSAKPDAVIFATGGASMTNALKAIKSTGMSEKIPIWIHTATDHAVLKPLGAEAPQGVMGTMDYHFYYPDTPANKAFVKAFQDAYGNPPGFPAFHAYITAHLIAKSFAKAGAIDKEKFINAMEGMKVDSPVGEVEMRACDHQAVLPLFLGVTKKVPKYDFIISTDIVTLPGKDIMPTCEEIKKARGGS
;
A
#
# COMPACT_ATOMS: atom_id res chain seq x y z
N MET A 1 25.15 -48.36 52.96
CA MET A 1 25.71 -47.89 51.66
C MET A 1 24.65 -47.81 50.54
N LYS A 2 23.80 -48.82 50.32
CA LYS A 2 22.82 -48.79 49.18
C LYS A 2 21.71 -47.70 49.26
N LYS A 3 21.34 -47.22 50.46
CA LYS A 3 20.31 -46.13 50.60
C LYS A 3 20.86 -44.74 50.32
N PHE A 4 22.16 -44.50 50.48
CA PHE A 4 22.80 -43.21 50.22
C PHE A 4 23.02 -42.97 48.71
N THR A 5 23.30 -44.05 47.99
CA THR A 5 23.49 -43.99 46.53
C THR A 5 22.17 -43.74 45.77
N LEU A 6 21.04 -44.23 46.29
CA LEU A 6 19.72 -44.03 45.68
C LEU A 6 19.21 -42.57 45.87
N LEU A 7 19.53 -41.95 46.98
CA LEU A 7 19.12 -40.57 47.31
C LEU A 7 19.93 -39.56 46.46
N THR A 8 21.23 -39.82 46.24
CA THR A 8 22.07 -39.00 45.36
C THR A 8 21.68 -39.13 43.90
N LEU A 9 21.27 -40.30 43.42
CA LEU A 9 20.77 -40.50 42.05
C LEU A 9 19.43 -39.81 41.82
N LEU A 10 18.51 -39.82 42.78
CA LEU A 10 17.24 -39.09 42.70
C LEU A 10 17.45 -37.55 42.70
N LEU A 11 18.41 -37.05 43.49
CA LEU A 11 18.70 -35.60 43.51
C LEU A 11 19.34 -35.12 42.25
N THR A 12 20.20 -35.92 41.59
CA THR A 12 20.80 -35.58 40.26
C THR A 12 19.78 -35.62 39.13
N ILE A 13 18.80 -36.55 39.19
CA ILE A 13 17.70 -36.59 38.20
C ILE A 13 16.76 -35.41 38.38
N LEU A 14 16.48 -34.97 39.61
CA LEU A 14 15.67 -33.76 39.87
C LEU A 14 16.37 -32.47 39.39
N LEU A 15 17.68 -32.34 39.56
CA LEU A 15 18.49 -31.22 39.09
C LEU A 15 18.59 -31.15 37.56
N VAL A 16 18.63 -32.30 36.88
CA VAL A 16 18.62 -32.35 35.40
C VAL A 16 17.24 -32.00 34.83
N LEU A 17 16.15 -32.33 35.53
CA LEU A 17 14.80 -31.94 35.14
C LEU A 17 14.49 -30.43 35.34
N TYR A 18 15.26 -29.74 36.20
CA TYR A 18 15.10 -28.30 36.43
C TYR A 18 15.89 -27.43 35.43
N SER A 19 16.80 -27.98 34.66
CA SER A 19 17.67 -27.23 33.74
C SER A 19 17.22 -27.24 32.29
N VAL A 20 16.09 -27.83 31.94
CA VAL A 20 15.48 -27.69 30.60
C VAL A 20 14.28 -26.75 30.65
N ASN A 21 14.46 -25.56 31.26
CA ASN A 21 13.74 -24.42 30.78
C ASN A 21 14.40 -24.02 29.45
N VAL A 22 14.07 -24.72 28.37
CA VAL A 22 14.19 -24.18 27.05
C VAL A 22 13.27 -22.97 27.06
N ASN A 23 13.84 -21.80 27.31
CA ASN A 23 13.17 -20.55 26.97
C ASN A 23 12.92 -20.67 25.45
N ALA A 24 11.77 -21.22 25.08
CA ALA A 24 11.28 -21.11 23.71
C ALA A 24 11.30 -19.62 23.42
N GLN A 25 12.27 -19.17 22.64
CA GLN A 25 12.42 -17.77 22.30
C GLN A 25 11.07 -17.33 21.72
N GLN A 26 10.37 -16.48 22.46
CA GLN A 26 9.06 -15.97 21.99
C GLN A 26 9.27 -15.36 20.63
N THR A 27 8.41 -15.73 19.68
CA THR A 27 8.48 -15.31 18.28
C THR A 27 7.24 -14.50 17.96
N ILE A 28 7.42 -13.36 17.32
CA ILE A 28 6.32 -12.55 16.77
C ILE A 28 5.88 -13.23 15.48
N LYS A 29 4.60 -13.61 15.40
CA LYS A 29 4.01 -14.29 14.24
C LYS A 29 3.25 -13.29 13.39
N VAL A 30 3.68 -13.09 12.15
CA VAL A 30 3.04 -12.20 11.18
C VAL A 30 2.33 -13.03 10.12
N GLY A 31 1.03 -12.81 9.95
CA GLY A 31 0.28 -13.34 8.81
C GLY A 31 0.37 -12.38 7.64
N ILE A 32 0.90 -12.82 6.50
CA ILE A 32 0.94 -12.02 5.28
C ILE A 32 -0.17 -12.52 4.34
N LEU A 33 -1.20 -11.70 4.15
CA LEU A 33 -2.32 -11.99 3.27
C LEU A 33 -2.27 -11.05 2.07
N ASP A 34 -1.97 -11.58 0.89
CA ASP A 34 -1.93 -10.75 -0.32
C ASP A 34 -2.25 -11.59 -1.56
N THR A 35 -2.26 -10.98 -2.75
CA THR A 35 -2.50 -11.66 -4.00
C THR A 35 -1.19 -12.16 -4.58
N TYR A 36 -1.02 -13.49 -4.65
CA TYR A 36 0.17 -14.16 -5.21
C TYR A 36 -0.11 -14.90 -6.51
N SER A 37 -1.34 -14.88 -7.01
CA SER A 37 -1.76 -15.50 -8.26
C SER A 37 -2.43 -14.49 -9.21
N GLY A 38 -2.37 -14.76 -10.52
CA GLY A 38 -2.92 -13.89 -11.56
C GLY A 38 -2.12 -12.58 -11.76
N PRO A 39 -2.64 -11.65 -12.59
CA PRO A 39 -1.94 -10.41 -12.94
C PRO A 39 -1.52 -9.53 -11.76
N PRO A 40 -2.27 -9.41 -10.65
CA PRO A 40 -1.86 -8.61 -9.51
C PRO A 40 -0.70 -9.19 -8.68
N ALA A 41 -0.31 -10.45 -8.92
CA ALA A 41 0.75 -11.14 -8.16
C ALA A 41 2.10 -10.40 -8.19
N VAL A 42 2.36 -9.60 -9.21
CA VAL A 42 3.57 -8.77 -9.30
C VAL A 42 3.70 -7.84 -8.09
N TYR A 43 2.60 -7.27 -7.62
CA TYR A 43 2.57 -6.36 -6.47
C TYR A 43 2.71 -7.09 -5.14
N GLY A 44 2.01 -8.22 -4.97
CA GLY A 44 2.12 -9.06 -3.76
C GLY A 44 3.54 -9.62 -3.58
N ASN A 45 4.16 -10.09 -4.66
CA ASN A 45 5.55 -10.58 -4.63
C ASN A 45 6.55 -9.45 -4.35
N ASP A 46 6.36 -8.27 -4.92
CA ASP A 46 7.20 -7.10 -4.67
C ASP A 46 7.13 -6.68 -3.20
N ALA A 47 5.92 -6.62 -2.61
CA ALA A 47 5.72 -6.37 -1.18
C ALA A 47 6.40 -7.42 -0.31
N LEU A 48 6.23 -8.71 -0.61
CA LEU A 48 6.87 -9.79 0.14
C LEU A 48 8.40 -9.67 0.11
N ASN A 49 8.98 -9.29 -1.02
CA ASN A 49 10.41 -9.05 -1.15
C ASN A 49 10.87 -7.84 -0.33
N GLY A 50 10.13 -6.74 -0.35
CA GLY A 50 10.39 -5.56 0.49
C GLY A 50 10.35 -5.90 1.99
N PHE A 51 9.37 -6.69 2.42
CA PHE A 51 9.24 -7.15 3.80
C PHE A 51 10.45 -8.02 4.22
N LYS A 52 10.84 -8.99 3.38
CA LYS A 52 12.01 -9.85 3.62
C LYS A 52 13.31 -9.04 3.70
N LEU A 53 13.49 -8.06 2.80
CA LEU A 53 14.65 -7.19 2.82
C LEU A 53 14.74 -6.40 4.15
N ALA A 54 13.61 -5.85 4.59
CA ALA A 54 13.53 -5.14 5.86
C ALA A 54 13.84 -6.04 7.06
N LEU A 55 13.34 -7.29 7.09
CA LEU A 55 13.66 -8.23 8.17
C LEU A 55 15.18 -8.51 8.25
N ASN A 56 15.86 -8.63 7.11
CA ASN A 56 17.31 -8.78 7.08
C ASN A 56 18.03 -7.56 7.67
N ASP A 57 17.57 -6.35 7.35
CA ASP A 57 18.12 -5.10 7.88
C ASP A 57 17.86 -4.95 9.38
N ILE A 58 16.63 -5.25 9.84
CA ILE A 58 16.23 -5.25 11.25
C ILE A 58 17.10 -6.21 12.07
N ASN A 59 17.32 -7.42 11.57
CA ASN A 59 18.15 -8.44 12.23
C ASN A 59 19.63 -8.02 12.30
N LYS A 60 20.17 -7.45 11.21
CA LYS A 60 21.57 -6.96 11.17
C LYS A 60 21.79 -5.82 12.15
N LYS A 61 20.83 -4.91 12.28
CA LYS A 61 20.91 -3.75 13.18
C LYS A 61 20.54 -4.07 14.63
N GLY A 62 20.03 -5.24 14.91
CA GLY A 62 19.59 -5.63 16.27
C GLY A 62 18.44 -4.75 16.83
N VAL A 63 17.56 -4.27 15.95
CA VAL A 63 16.44 -3.40 16.34
C VAL A 63 15.47 -4.10 17.29
N LEU A 64 15.31 -5.40 17.14
CA LEU A 64 14.41 -6.24 17.92
C LEU A 64 15.16 -7.50 18.39
N LYS A 65 15.05 -7.80 19.69
CA LYS A 65 15.63 -9.04 20.27
C LYS A 65 14.80 -10.28 19.95
N THR A 66 13.50 -10.10 19.76
CA THR A 66 12.55 -11.15 19.45
C THR A 66 12.54 -11.40 17.95
N LYS A 67 12.55 -12.67 17.54
CA LYS A 67 12.47 -13.03 16.12
C LYS A 67 11.08 -12.71 15.56
N ILE A 68 11.02 -12.21 14.35
CA ILE A 68 9.79 -12.12 13.54
C ILE A 68 9.75 -13.30 12.59
N GLU A 69 8.70 -14.08 12.65
CA GLU A 69 8.37 -15.14 11.69
C GLU A 69 7.09 -14.75 10.94
N PHE A 70 6.96 -15.22 9.70
CA PHE A 70 5.78 -14.93 8.91
C PHE A 70 5.30 -16.16 8.14
N THR A 71 4.01 -16.19 7.89
CA THR A 71 3.35 -17.14 6.98
C THR A 71 2.53 -16.39 5.95
N THR A 72 2.46 -16.89 4.71
CA THR A 72 1.77 -16.22 3.60
C THR A 72 0.49 -16.94 3.22
N ARG A 73 -0.53 -16.18 2.79
CA ARG A 73 -1.77 -16.69 2.21
C ARG A 73 -2.13 -15.89 0.96
N ASP A 74 -2.64 -16.58 -0.05
CA ASP A 74 -3.07 -15.99 -1.33
C ASP A 74 -4.57 -15.73 -1.30
N ASP A 75 -4.98 -14.46 -1.40
CA ASP A 75 -6.39 -14.06 -1.48
C ASP A 75 -6.98 -14.20 -2.89
N LYS A 76 -6.14 -14.47 -3.91
CA LYS A 76 -6.51 -14.59 -5.33
C LYS A 76 -7.31 -13.39 -5.85
N PHE A 77 -7.11 -12.22 -5.23
CA PHE A 77 -7.86 -10.99 -5.52
C PHE A 77 -9.39 -11.11 -5.30
N LYS A 78 -9.84 -12.04 -4.41
CA LYS A 78 -11.24 -12.34 -4.14
C LYS A 78 -11.58 -12.15 -2.66
N VAL A 79 -12.71 -11.50 -2.39
CA VAL A 79 -13.13 -11.14 -1.03
C VAL A 79 -13.40 -12.36 -0.16
N ASP A 80 -14.12 -13.35 -0.69
CA ASP A 80 -14.48 -14.58 0.01
C ASP A 80 -13.24 -15.40 0.38
N ILE A 81 -12.28 -15.51 -0.54
CA ILE A 81 -11.02 -16.23 -0.31
C ILE A 81 -10.17 -15.45 0.70
N GLY A 82 -10.01 -14.13 0.53
CA GLY A 82 -9.24 -13.30 1.44
C GLY A 82 -9.76 -13.36 2.87
N LEU A 83 -11.09 -13.30 3.06
CA LEU A 83 -11.71 -13.43 4.37
C LEU A 83 -11.50 -14.84 4.97
N SER A 84 -11.59 -15.90 4.16
CA SER A 84 -11.30 -17.27 4.61
C SER A 84 -9.86 -17.44 5.06
N MET A 85 -8.91 -16.90 4.30
CA MET A 85 -7.48 -16.95 4.63
C MET A 85 -7.15 -16.12 5.87
N ALA A 86 -7.80 -14.96 6.08
CA ALA A 86 -7.64 -14.17 7.29
C ALA A 86 -8.13 -14.95 8.54
N LYS A 87 -9.26 -15.65 8.44
CA LYS A 87 -9.76 -16.51 9.52
C LYS A 87 -8.78 -17.64 9.84
N GLU A 88 -8.21 -18.29 8.83
CA GLU A 88 -7.18 -19.32 9.02
C GLU A 88 -5.95 -18.76 9.75
N LEU A 89 -5.42 -17.60 9.34
CA LEU A 89 -4.29 -16.95 9.98
C LEU A 89 -4.56 -16.64 11.45
N VAL A 90 -5.75 -16.14 11.79
CA VAL A 90 -6.11 -15.78 13.16
C VAL A 90 -6.39 -17.01 14.01
N MET A 91 -7.23 -17.94 13.54
CA MET A 91 -7.76 -19.03 14.36
C MET A 91 -6.80 -20.22 14.44
N MET A 92 -6.15 -20.57 13.33
CA MET A 92 -5.31 -21.76 13.25
C MET A 92 -3.83 -21.44 13.47
N GLU A 93 -3.28 -20.44 12.75
CA GLU A 93 -1.87 -20.04 12.88
C GLU A 93 -1.62 -19.18 14.11
N LYS A 94 -2.68 -18.57 14.68
CA LYS A 94 -2.64 -17.71 15.88
C LYS A 94 -1.61 -16.59 15.73
N VAL A 95 -1.69 -15.87 14.60
CA VAL A 95 -0.79 -14.75 14.32
C VAL A 95 -1.02 -13.60 15.30
N ASP A 96 0.05 -12.85 15.60
CA ASP A 96 -0.02 -11.66 16.47
C ASP A 96 -0.60 -10.46 15.71
N LEU A 97 -0.37 -10.42 14.39
CA LEU A 97 -0.93 -9.40 13.50
C LEU A 97 -1.02 -9.94 12.06
N ILE A 98 -1.86 -9.30 11.26
CA ILE A 98 -1.94 -9.52 9.81
C ILE A 98 -1.34 -8.30 9.08
N VAL A 99 -0.67 -8.51 7.95
CA VAL A 99 -0.26 -7.47 7.00
C VAL A 99 -0.74 -7.84 5.59
N GLY A 100 -0.98 -6.88 4.73
CA GLY A 100 -1.52 -7.06 3.37
C GLY A 100 -2.61 -6.00 3.14
N THR A 101 -3.40 -6.06 2.22
CA THR A 101 -3.57 -6.74 0.95
C THR A 101 -3.53 -5.71 -0.20
N ILE A 102 -3.60 -6.14 -1.47
CA ILE A 102 -3.72 -5.20 -2.60
C ILE A 102 -5.18 -4.81 -2.88
N ASN A 103 -6.12 -5.74 -2.77
CA ASN A 103 -7.53 -5.49 -3.10
C ASN A 103 -8.26 -4.74 -2.00
N SER A 104 -8.76 -3.53 -2.30
CA SER A 104 -9.46 -2.66 -1.34
C SER A 104 -10.71 -3.31 -0.73
N ALA A 105 -11.47 -4.08 -1.51
CA ALA A 105 -12.65 -4.78 -0.99
C ALA A 105 -12.27 -5.93 -0.04
N VAL A 106 -11.17 -6.65 -0.34
CA VAL A 106 -10.59 -7.66 0.57
C VAL A 106 -10.15 -7.00 1.87
N SER A 107 -9.41 -5.87 1.79
CA SER A 107 -8.95 -5.15 2.98
C SER A 107 -10.10 -4.69 3.87
N LEU A 108 -11.19 -4.18 3.31
CA LEU A 108 -12.37 -3.79 4.09
C LEU A 108 -13.02 -4.97 4.80
N ALA A 109 -13.19 -6.11 4.12
CA ALA A 109 -13.76 -7.31 4.70
C ALA A 109 -12.87 -7.91 5.81
N VAL A 110 -11.56 -7.95 5.58
CA VAL A 110 -10.58 -8.41 6.58
C VAL A 110 -10.54 -7.47 7.77
N SER A 111 -10.55 -6.14 7.53
CA SER A 111 -10.56 -5.12 8.57
C SER A 111 -11.77 -5.27 9.51
N ASP A 112 -12.96 -5.49 8.94
CA ASP A 112 -14.16 -5.71 9.74
C ASP A 112 -14.07 -6.99 10.59
N TYR A 113 -13.56 -8.09 10.02
CA TYR A 113 -13.33 -9.34 10.72
C TYR A 113 -12.33 -9.18 11.90
N VAL A 114 -11.14 -8.63 11.64
CA VAL A 114 -10.10 -8.51 12.67
C VAL A 114 -10.47 -7.54 13.79
N LYS A 115 -11.38 -6.59 13.53
CA LYS A 115 -11.97 -5.73 14.57
C LYS A 115 -12.64 -6.56 15.67
N GLY A 116 -13.44 -7.56 15.28
CA GLY A 116 -14.09 -8.48 16.21
C GLY A 116 -13.11 -9.36 16.98
N GLU A 117 -12.06 -9.83 16.30
CA GLU A 117 -11.03 -10.71 16.85
C GLU A 117 -9.93 -9.96 17.64
N LYS A 118 -9.95 -8.62 17.62
CA LYS A 118 -8.94 -7.76 18.27
C LYS A 118 -7.51 -8.09 17.80
N VAL A 119 -7.34 -8.30 16.48
CA VAL A 119 -6.05 -8.59 15.85
C VAL A 119 -5.61 -7.37 15.04
N PRO A 120 -4.40 -6.83 15.25
CA PRO A 120 -3.89 -5.73 14.43
C PRO A 120 -3.79 -6.15 12.96
N PHE A 121 -4.22 -5.26 12.07
CA PHE A 121 -4.11 -5.42 10.62
C PHE A 121 -3.46 -4.17 10.03
N ILE A 122 -2.35 -4.36 9.31
CA ILE A 122 -1.65 -3.27 8.64
C ILE A 122 -1.82 -3.44 7.13
N VAL A 123 -2.55 -2.53 6.53
CA VAL A 123 -2.76 -2.48 5.09
C VAL A 123 -1.57 -1.82 4.43
N TRP A 124 -0.96 -2.46 3.43
CA TRP A 124 0.27 -1.95 2.81
C TRP A 124 0.20 -1.65 1.31
N ILE A 125 -0.86 -2.06 0.59
CA ILE A 125 -1.01 -1.75 -0.85
C ILE A 125 -2.38 -1.17 -1.16
N SER A 126 -3.47 -1.72 -0.63
CA SER A 126 -4.82 -1.25 -0.96
C SER A 126 -5.05 0.19 -0.47
N LYS A 127 -5.82 0.95 -1.24
CA LYS A 127 -5.79 2.42 -1.16
C LYS A 127 -7.11 3.10 -0.80
N THR A 128 -8.24 2.37 -0.65
CA THR A 128 -9.51 3.04 -0.30
C THR A 128 -9.39 3.83 1.01
N GLU A 129 -9.77 5.09 0.97
CA GLU A 129 -9.77 5.99 2.16
C GLU A 129 -10.65 5.49 3.30
N LYS A 130 -11.59 4.59 3.01
CA LYS A 130 -12.50 4.04 4.02
C LYS A 130 -11.78 3.26 5.10
N ILE A 131 -10.65 2.61 4.79
CA ILE A 131 -9.90 1.75 5.73
C ILE A 131 -9.49 2.51 6.99
N THR A 132 -8.89 3.68 6.83
CA THR A 132 -8.44 4.54 7.94
C THR A 132 -9.38 5.73 8.19
N GLY A 133 -10.34 5.97 7.29
CA GLY A 133 -11.41 6.97 7.38
C GLY A 133 -12.64 6.43 8.11
N GLU A 134 -13.78 6.41 7.41
CA GLU A 134 -15.10 6.08 7.98
C GLU A 134 -15.20 4.67 8.59
N LYS A 135 -14.45 3.70 8.07
CA LYS A 135 -14.38 2.32 8.58
C LYS A 135 -13.20 2.09 9.52
N GLY A 136 -12.39 3.14 9.76
CA GLY A 136 -11.22 3.04 10.63
C GLY A 136 -11.58 2.69 12.07
N HIS A 137 -10.77 1.86 12.68
CA HIS A 137 -10.92 1.42 14.07
C HIS A 137 -9.54 1.11 14.69
N ARG A 138 -9.53 0.86 16.00
CA ARG A 138 -8.30 0.67 16.79
C ARG A 138 -7.32 -0.39 16.21
N TYR A 139 -7.82 -1.42 15.55
CA TYR A 139 -7.01 -2.57 15.10
C TYR A 139 -6.57 -2.47 13.64
N VAL A 140 -6.87 -1.40 12.91
CA VAL A 140 -6.46 -1.23 11.50
C VAL A 140 -5.51 -0.07 11.35
N PHE A 141 -4.45 -0.28 10.54
CA PHE A 141 -3.42 0.69 10.16
C PHE A 141 -3.23 0.66 8.65
N SER A 142 -2.69 1.72 8.08
CA SER A 142 -2.30 1.74 6.66
C SER A 142 -0.94 2.40 6.47
N THR A 143 -0.06 1.71 5.74
CA THR A 143 1.25 2.22 5.30
C THR A 143 1.28 2.55 3.80
N ALA A 144 0.15 2.45 3.11
CA ALA A 144 -0.04 2.96 1.76
C ALA A 144 -0.69 4.34 1.79
N GLU A 145 -0.44 5.17 0.79
CA GLU A 145 -1.26 6.35 0.54
C GLU A 145 -2.69 5.94 0.20
N ASN A 146 -3.66 6.74 0.57
CA ASN A 146 -5.05 6.42 0.32
C ASN A 146 -5.69 7.29 -0.78
N THR A 147 -6.90 6.92 -1.20
CA THR A 147 -7.62 7.61 -2.29
C THR A 147 -7.96 9.05 -1.96
N TYR A 148 -8.15 9.42 -0.68
CA TYR A 148 -8.30 10.83 -0.29
C TYR A 148 -7.04 11.63 -0.61
N MET A 149 -5.87 11.13 -0.20
CA MET A 149 -4.57 11.79 -0.42
C MET A 149 -4.29 11.94 -1.92
N ALA A 150 -4.43 10.85 -2.67
CA ALA A 150 -4.22 10.82 -4.11
C ALA A 150 -5.22 11.68 -4.88
N GLY A 151 -6.51 11.61 -4.51
CA GLY A 151 -7.56 12.43 -5.11
C GLY A 151 -7.37 13.92 -4.83
N LYS A 152 -6.93 14.28 -3.60
CA LYS A 152 -6.58 15.67 -3.28
C LYS A 152 -5.38 16.16 -4.10
N ALA A 153 -4.35 15.34 -4.25
CA ALA A 153 -3.21 15.67 -5.11
C ALA A 153 -3.61 15.87 -6.58
N GLY A 154 -4.43 14.96 -7.13
CA GLY A 154 -4.99 15.07 -8.48
C GLY A 154 -5.89 16.29 -8.63
N GLY A 155 -6.80 16.54 -7.68
CA GLY A 155 -7.66 17.70 -7.64
C GLY A 155 -6.89 19.02 -7.64
N VAL A 156 -5.83 19.12 -6.82
CA VAL A 156 -4.93 20.31 -6.80
C VAL A 156 -4.24 20.49 -8.15
N ALA A 157 -3.73 19.41 -8.76
CA ALA A 157 -3.06 19.47 -10.06
C ALA A 157 -4.01 19.95 -11.17
N LEU A 158 -5.20 19.37 -11.23
CA LEU A 158 -6.21 19.68 -12.25
C LEU A 158 -6.87 21.06 -12.03
N SER A 159 -7.04 21.52 -10.80
CA SER A 159 -7.64 22.83 -10.50
C SER A 159 -6.85 24.00 -11.09
N LYS A 160 -5.53 23.86 -11.22
CA LYS A 160 -4.60 24.85 -11.80
C LYS A 160 -4.65 24.91 -13.34
N LYS A 161 -5.38 23.99 -13.98
CA LYS A 161 -5.49 23.90 -15.44
C LYS A 161 -6.77 24.59 -15.93
N PRO A 162 -6.85 25.05 -17.19
CA PRO A 162 -8.02 25.77 -17.73
C PRO A 162 -9.23 24.88 -18.02
N TYR A 163 -9.18 23.59 -17.69
CA TYR A 163 -10.20 22.59 -18.02
C TYR A 163 -11.48 22.80 -17.22
N ILE A 164 -12.65 22.69 -17.87
CA ILE A 164 -13.99 22.84 -17.28
C ILE A 164 -14.78 21.56 -17.40
N LYS A 165 -14.81 20.92 -18.58
CA LYS A 165 -15.58 19.70 -18.87
C LYS A 165 -14.74 18.47 -18.62
N TYR A 166 -15.18 17.62 -17.71
CA TYR A 166 -14.47 16.41 -17.34
C TYR A 166 -15.28 15.16 -17.66
N TRP A 167 -14.57 14.07 -17.95
CA TRP A 167 -15.10 12.72 -17.99
C TRP A 167 -14.39 11.88 -16.95
N ILE A 168 -15.12 11.01 -16.25
CA ILE A 168 -14.55 9.99 -15.36
C ILE A 168 -14.66 8.64 -16.04
N ALA A 169 -13.60 7.84 -16.03
CA ALA A 169 -13.60 6.50 -16.56
C ALA A 169 -12.75 5.57 -15.68
N GLY A 170 -13.19 4.33 -15.45
CA GLY A 170 -12.41 3.46 -14.57
C GLY A 170 -12.97 2.07 -14.33
N ASP A 171 -12.29 1.35 -13.46
CA ASP A 171 -12.65 0.01 -13.04
C ASP A 171 -13.86 0.01 -12.11
N ASP A 172 -14.85 -0.83 -12.39
CA ASP A 172 -16.07 -0.98 -11.58
C ASP A 172 -15.82 -1.84 -10.32
N TYR A 173 -15.10 -1.28 -9.36
CA TYR A 173 -14.89 -1.87 -8.03
C TYR A 173 -14.48 -0.81 -7.00
N GLU A 174 -14.31 -1.20 -5.73
CA GLU A 174 -14.12 -0.27 -4.60
C GLU A 174 -13.02 0.78 -4.83
N TYR A 175 -11.81 0.38 -5.29
CA TYR A 175 -10.75 1.35 -5.54
C TYR A 175 -11.09 2.33 -6.66
N GLY A 176 -11.66 1.82 -7.78
CA GLY A 176 -12.01 2.66 -8.93
C GLY A 176 -12.98 3.78 -8.54
N HIS A 177 -14.06 3.43 -7.84
CA HIS A 177 -15.03 4.42 -7.36
C HIS A 177 -14.44 5.35 -6.31
N ALA A 178 -13.66 4.85 -5.35
CA ALA A 178 -13.06 5.65 -4.30
C ALA A 178 -12.10 6.73 -4.85
N ILE A 179 -11.21 6.38 -5.80
CA ILE A 179 -10.27 7.34 -6.38
C ILE A 179 -10.96 8.35 -7.31
N ALA A 180 -11.96 7.92 -8.06
CA ALA A 180 -12.77 8.80 -8.91
C ALA A 180 -13.50 9.86 -8.07
N ASP A 181 -14.18 9.40 -7.02
CA ASP A 181 -14.93 10.29 -6.11
C ASP A 181 -14.00 11.24 -5.38
N ALA A 182 -12.89 10.75 -4.84
CA ALA A 182 -11.92 11.59 -4.14
C ALA A 182 -11.30 12.67 -5.06
N ALA A 183 -10.91 12.30 -6.29
CA ALA A 183 -10.37 13.26 -7.25
C ALA A 183 -11.41 14.30 -7.68
N TRP A 184 -12.63 13.85 -7.99
CA TRP A 184 -13.72 14.75 -8.39
C TRP A 184 -14.16 15.69 -7.27
N ARG A 185 -14.38 15.19 -6.07
CA ARG A 185 -14.78 15.95 -4.88
C ARG A 185 -13.78 17.07 -4.58
N ASN A 186 -12.48 16.73 -4.57
CA ASN A 186 -11.42 17.71 -4.31
C ASN A 186 -11.29 18.73 -5.45
N LEU A 187 -11.35 18.30 -6.71
CA LEU A 187 -11.33 19.19 -7.86
C LEU A 187 -12.54 20.16 -7.83
N LYS A 188 -13.74 19.67 -7.58
CA LYS A 188 -14.97 20.46 -7.51
C LYS A 188 -14.93 21.48 -6.37
N ALA A 189 -14.36 21.11 -5.22
CA ALA A 189 -14.18 22.03 -4.10
C ALA A 189 -13.21 23.17 -4.43
N LEU A 190 -12.11 22.90 -5.13
CA LEU A 190 -11.10 23.88 -5.52
C LEU A 190 -11.51 24.72 -6.74
N LYS A 191 -12.33 24.17 -7.63
CA LYS A 191 -12.77 24.79 -8.88
C LYS A 191 -14.27 24.53 -9.12
N PRO A 192 -15.18 25.25 -8.45
CA PRO A 192 -16.62 24.97 -8.46
C PRO A 192 -17.30 24.98 -9.83
N LYS A 193 -16.68 25.63 -10.83
CA LYS A 193 -17.22 25.74 -12.20
C LYS A 193 -17.01 24.50 -13.07
N VAL A 194 -16.25 23.48 -12.61
CA VAL A 194 -16.04 22.26 -13.39
C VAL A 194 -17.34 21.46 -13.53
N GLU A 195 -17.49 20.80 -14.66
CA GLU A 195 -18.66 20.00 -15.03
C GLU A 195 -18.26 18.56 -15.33
N LEU A 196 -18.98 17.61 -14.78
CA LEU A 196 -18.85 16.20 -15.14
C LEU A 196 -19.85 15.92 -16.27
N ILE A 197 -19.33 15.73 -17.48
CA ILE A 197 -20.16 15.55 -18.68
C ILE A 197 -20.48 14.09 -19.01
N GLY A 198 -19.80 13.14 -18.34
CA GLY A 198 -20.07 11.71 -18.49
C GLY A 198 -19.17 10.83 -17.66
N GLN A 199 -19.55 9.55 -17.60
CA GLN A 199 -18.80 8.51 -16.90
C GLN A 199 -18.81 7.20 -17.69
N SER A 200 -17.75 6.41 -17.56
CA SER A 200 -17.64 5.07 -18.12
C SER A 200 -17.01 4.13 -17.10
N TRP A 201 -17.68 3.01 -16.84
CA TRP A 201 -17.19 1.99 -15.92
C TRP A 201 -17.09 0.65 -16.64
N TRP A 202 -16.00 -0.07 -16.40
CA TRP A 202 -15.75 -1.38 -16.98
C TRP A 202 -15.32 -2.39 -15.92
N LYS A 203 -15.52 -3.65 -16.22
CA LYS A 203 -15.13 -4.74 -15.34
C LYS A 203 -13.58 -4.75 -15.19
N VAL A 204 -13.10 -5.00 -13.97
CA VAL A 204 -11.67 -5.18 -13.71
C VAL A 204 -11.08 -6.22 -14.65
N GLY A 205 -10.02 -5.84 -15.36
CA GLY A 205 -9.35 -6.71 -16.33
C GLY A 205 -10.01 -6.73 -17.73
N GLU A 206 -10.94 -5.79 -18.02
CA GLU A 206 -11.51 -5.64 -19.37
C GLU A 206 -10.39 -5.52 -20.42
N PRO A 207 -10.32 -6.43 -21.39
CA PRO A 207 -9.20 -6.46 -22.35
C PRO A 207 -9.33 -5.41 -23.46
N ASP A 208 -10.56 -5.01 -23.84
CA ASP A 208 -10.81 -4.04 -24.93
C ASP A 208 -11.45 -2.76 -24.39
N LEU A 209 -10.63 -1.74 -24.22
CA LEU A 209 -11.07 -0.42 -23.78
C LEU A 209 -11.24 0.58 -24.93
N ILE A 210 -10.98 0.20 -26.19
CA ILE A 210 -11.11 1.07 -27.35
C ILE A 210 -12.53 1.65 -27.49
N PRO A 211 -13.63 0.89 -27.31
CA PRO A 211 -14.99 1.45 -27.37
C PRO A 211 -15.22 2.57 -26.34
N TYR A 212 -14.73 2.38 -25.12
CA TYR A 212 -14.84 3.38 -24.05
C TYR A 212 -14.03 4.66 -24.39
N ILE A 213 -12.77 4.49 -24.83
CA ILE A 213 -11.91 5.62 -25.25
C ILE A 213 -12.52 6.38 -26.42
N THR A 214 -13.13 5.67 -27.38
CA THR A 214 -13.82 6.29 -28.52
C THR A 214 -15.02 7.12 -28.07
N ALA A 215 -15.83 6.60 -27.16
CA ALA A 215 -16.98 7.33 -26.59
C ALA A 215 -16.53 8.59 -25.85
N ILE A 216 -15.49 8.49 -25.02
CA ILE A 216 -14.90 9.64 -24.29
C ILE A 216 -14.41 10.70 -25.27
N THR A 217 -13.64 10.29 -26.28
CA THR A 217 -13.06 11.20 -27.28
C THR A 217 -14.18 11.91 -28.08
N SER A 218 -15.24 11.21 -28.42
CA SER A 218 -16.41 11.75 -29.13
C SER A 218 -17.17 12.78 -28.32
N ALA A 219 -17.21 12.64 -26.99
CA ALA A 219 -17.84 13.58 -26.07
C ALA A 219 -17.04 14.89 -25.90
N LYS A 220 -15.76 14.92 -26.32
CA LYS A 220 -14.86 16.08 -26.30
C LYS A 220 -14.76 16.74 -24.91
N PRO A 221 -14.40 16.01 -23.84
CA PRO A 221 -14.08 16.62 -22.56
C PRO A 221 -12.79 17.46 -22.67
N ASP A 222 -12.62 18.44 -21.79
CA ASP A 222 -11.36 19.19 -21.69
C ASP A 222 -10.27 18.37 -21.01
N ALA A 223 -10.65 17.43 -20.13
CA ALA A 223 -9.74 16.49 -19.48
C ALA A 223 -10.47 15.24 -18.99
N VAL A 224 -9.72 14.18 -18.72
CA VAL A 224 -10.26 12.91 -18.20
C VAL A 224 -9.55 12.50 -16.91
N ILE A 225 -10.35 12.05 -15.94
CA ILE A 225 -9.91 11.38 -14.74
C ILE A 225 -10.09 9.88 -14.97
N PHE A 226 -8.99 9.13 -15.09
CA PHE A 226 -9.05 7.67 -15.15
C PHE A 226 -8.85 7.09 -13.75
N ALA A 227 -9.81 6.30 -13.33
CA ALA A 227 -9.87 5.63 -12.03
C ALA A 227 -9.55 4.14 -12.18
N THR A 228 -8.33 3.83 -12.58
CA THR A 228 -7.86 2.46 -12.87
C THR A 228 -6.47 2.24 -12.31
N GLY A 229 -6.08 0.99 -12.12
CA GLY A 229 -4.77 0.62 -11.60
C GLY A 229 -4.33 -0.80 -11.97
N GLY A 230 -3.07 -1.13 -11.73
CA GLY A 230 -2.54 -2.47 -11.97
C GLY A 230 -2.68 -2.95 -13.42
N ALA A 231 -3.15 -4.18 -13.60
CA ALA A 231 -3.32 -4.80 -14.92
C ALA A 231 -4.36 -4.08 -15.79
N SER A 232 -5.46 -3.59 -15.22
CA SER A 232 -6.47 -2.79 -15.94
C SER A 232 -5.87 -1.50 -16.49
N MET A 233 -4.98 -0.85 -15.73
CA MET A 233 -4.28 0.34 -16.22
C MET A 233 -3.39 0.04 -17.43
N THR A 234 -2.77 -1.14 -17.48
CA THR A 234 -2.00 -1.57 -18.67
C THR A 234 -2.86 -1.54 -19.93
N ASN A 235 -4.07 -2.10 -19.87
CA ASN A 235 -5.02 -2.08 -20.98
C ASN A 235 -5.47 -0.66 -21.33
N ALA A 236 -5.75 0.16 -20.30
CA ALA A 236 -6.14 1.56 -20.50
C ALA A 236 -5.02 2.37 -21.18
N LEU A 237 -3.77 2.25 -20.73
CA LEU A 237 -2.65 2.97 -21.34
C LEU A 237 -2.39 2.52 -22.79
N LYS A 238 -2.53 1.23 -23.11
CA LYS A 238 -2.47 0.73 -24.49
C LYS A 238 -3.57 1.35 -25.36
N ALA A 239 -4.80 1.34 -24.91
CA ALA A 239 -5.93 1.92 -25.64
C ALA A 239 -5.79 3.45 -25.80
N ILE A 240 -5.33 4.16 -24.77
CA ILE A 240 -5.01 5.59 -24.83
C ILE A 240 -3.94 5.87 -25.89
N LYS A 241 -2.87 5.06 -25.92
CA LYS A 241 -1.77 5.22 -26.89
C LYS A 241 -2.21 4.90 -28.30
N SER A 242 -2.89 3.76 -28.53
CA SER A 242 -3.31 3.31 -29.86
C SER A 242 -4.34 4.26 -30.53
N THR A 243 -5.17 4.92 -29.74
CA THR A 243 -6.16 5.89 -30.22
C THR A 243 -5.61 7.32 -30.34
N GLY A 244 -4.39 7.58 -29.86
CA GLY A 244 -3.81 8.93 -29.80
C GLY A 244 -4.55 9.89 -28.85
N MET A 245 -5.29 9.36 -27.88
CA MET A 245 -6.10 10.16 -26.97
C MET A 245 -5.25 11.12 -26.13
N SER A 246 -4.11 10.68 -25.57
CA SER A 246 -3.24 11.52 -24.73
C SER A 246 -2.60 12.71 -25.48
N GLU A 247 -2.60 12.70 -26.80
CA GLU A 247 -2.10 13.80 -27.64
C GLU A 247 -3.13 14.91 -27.80
N LYS A 248 -4.41 14.61 -27.52
CA LYS A 248 -5.57 15.50 -27.76
C LYS A 248 -6.26 15.93 -26.48
N ILE A 249 -6.35 15.04 -25.49
CA ILE A 249 -7.10 15.24 -24.28
C ILE A 249 -6.17 14.98 -23.07
N PRO A 250 -5.96 15.96 -22.20
CA PRO A 250 -5.23 15.78 -20.95
C PRO A 250 -5.84 14.71 -20.06
N ILE A 251 -4.98 13.88 -19.48
CA ILE A 251 -5.37 12.72 -18.68
C ILE A 251 -4.67 12.77 -17.33
N TRP A 252 -5.41 12.49 -16.27
CA TRP A 252 -4.85 12.16 -14.96
C TRP A 252 -5.26 10.75 -14.55
N ILE A 253 -4.28 9.94 -14.13
CA ILE A 253 -4.47 8.59 -13.57
C ILE A 253 -3.62 8.51 -12.30
N HIS A 254 -4.18 8.12 -11.16
CA HIS A 254 -3.46 8.06 -9.89
C HIS A 254 -2.09 7.38 -10.03
N THR A 255 -2.05 6.15 -10.52
CA THR A 255 -0.81 5.36 -10.60
C THR A 255 -0.19 5.31 -12.00
N ALA A 256 -0.48 6.30 -12.88
CA ALA A 256 0.01 6.30 -14.27
C ALA A 256 1.54 6.19 -14.41
N THR A 257 2.28 6.57 -13.38
CA THR A 257 3.74 6.61 -13.38
C THR A 257 4.38 5.40 -12.70
N ASP A 258 3.59 4.35 -12.43
CA ASP A 258 4.08 3.08 -11.89
C ASP A 258 4.98 2.36 -12.91
N HIS A 259 6.23 2.14 -12.53
CA HIS A 259 7.20 1.46 -13.40
C HIS A 259 6.87 -0.02 -13.64
N ALA A 260 6.14 -0.68 -12.73
CA ALA A 260 5.68 -2.06 -12.92
C ALA A 260 4.71 -2.19 -14.11
N VAL A 261 4.04 -1.08 -14.48
CA VAL A 261 3.17 -0.98 -15.65
C VAL A 261 3.93 -0.38 -16.85
N LEU A 262 4.67 0.72 -16.64
CA LEU A 262 5.32 1.43 -17.73
C LEU A 262 6.48 0.66 -18.37
N LYS A 263 7.25 -0.08 -17.59
CA LYS A 263 8.40 -0.84 -18.10
C LYS A 263 7.99 -1.96 -19.07
N PRO A 264 7.01 -2.83 -18.75
CA PRO A 264 6.52 -3.83 -19.71
C PRO A 264 5.86 -3.23 -20.96
N LEU A 265 5.25 -2.06 -20.86
CA LEU A 265 4.66 -1.36 -21.99
C LEU A 265 5.72 -0.80 -22.98
N GLY A 266 6.89 -0.43 -22.48
CA GLY A 266 7.96 0.10 -23.31
C GLY A 266 7.49 1.25 -24.22
N ALA A 267 7.58 1.07 -25.53
CA ALA A 267 7.16 2.06 -26.53
C ALA A 267 5.63 2.25 -26.63
N GLU A 268 4.84 1.29 -26.15
CA GLU A 268 3.36 1.38 -26.13
C GLU A 268 2.83 2.26 -25.00
N ALA A 269 3.67 2.66 -24.04
CA ALA A 269 3.25 3.58 -22.99
C ALA A 269 3.03 4.99 -23.55
N PRO A 270 1.90 5.66 -23.23
CA PRO A 270 1.65 7.04 -23.66
C PRO A 270 2.51 8.02 -22.87
N GLN A 271 2.91 9.12 -23.53
CA GLN A 271 3.54 10.28 -22.90
C GLN A 271 2.47 11.36 -22.57
N GLY A 272 2.79 12.25 -21.65
CA GLY A 272 1.92 13.38 -21.30
C GLY A 272 0.80 13.03 -20.32
N VAL A 273 0.74 11.80 -19.79
CA VAL A 273 -0.24 11.40 -18.78
C VAL A 273 0.24 11.85 -17.40
N MET A 274 -0.58 12.63 -16.70
CA MET A 274 -0.33 13.03 -15.32
C MET A 274 -0.62 11.87 -14.37
N GLY A 275 0.23 11.68 -13.36
CA GLY A 275 0.03 10.68 -12.33
C GLY A 275 0.58 11.11 -10.98
N THR A 276 0.12 10.44 -9.93
CA THR A 276 0.62 10.61 -8.57
C THR A 276 1.07 9.28 -8.00
N MET A 277 2.20 9.24 -7.32
CA MET A 277 2.74 8.08 -6.62
C MET A 277 3.38 8.54 -5.32
N ASP A 278 3.46 7.70 -4.33
CA ASP A 278 4.20 7.96 -3.10
C ASP A 278 5.62 7.39 -3.12
N TYR A 279 5.96 6.63 -4.14
CA TYR A 279 7.30 6.07 -4.31
C TYR A 279 7.69 5.89 -5.78
N HIS A 280 8.94 6.25 -6.09
CA HIS A 280 9.65 5.88 -7.31
C HIS A 280 11.07 5.43 -6.97
N PHE A 281 11.57 4.35 -7.56
CA PHE A 281 12.93 3.86 -7.30
C PHE A 281 14.00 4.89 -7.70
N TYR A 282 13.69 5.82 -8.57
CA TYR A 282 14.58 6.89 -9.05
C TYR A 282 14.34 8.24 -8.36
N TYR A 283 13.35 8.35 -7.45
CA TYR A 283 13.01 9.58 -6.76
C TYR A 283 12.41 9.30 -5.36
N PRO A 284 12.78 10.08 -4.33
CA PRO A 284 13.72 11.20 -4.35
C PRO A 284 15.20 10.74 -4.55
N ASP A 285 16.03 11.62 -5.11
CA ASP A 285 17.45 11.33 -5.31
C ASP A 285 18.26 11.54 -4.02
N THR A 286 18.00 10.68 -3.03
CA THR A 286 18.62 10.71 -1.71
C THR A 286 19.54 9.50 -1.47
N PRO A 287 20.54 9.62 -0.56
CA PRO A 287 21.35 8.46 -0.17
C PRO A 287 20.51 7.29 0.38
N ALA A 288 19.44 7.59 1.15
CA ALA A 288 18.56 6.57 1.71
C ALA A 288 17.82 5.78 0.62
N ASN A 289 17.23 6.49 -0.36
CA ASN A 289 16.56 5.83 -1.48
C ASN A 289 17.54 5.01 -2.32
N LYS A 290 18.71 5.57 -2.66
CA LYS A 290 19.76 4.84 -3.41
C LYS A 290 20.20 3.58 -2.70
N ALA A 291 20.38 3.61 -1.39
CA ALA A 291 20.77 2.46 -0.58
C ALA A 291 19.68 1.37 -0.60
N PHE A 292 18.41 1.73 -0.44
CA PHE A 292 17.28 0.81 -0.51
C PHE A 292 17.17 0.18 -1.90
N VAL A 293 17.22 0.99 -2.96
CA VAL A 293 17.15 0.50 -4.35
C VAL A 293 18.29 -0.46 -4.65
N LYS A 294 19.52 -0.10 -4.27
CA LYS A 294 20.68 -0.98 -4.47
C LYS A 294 20.52 -2.30 -3.73
N ALA A 295 20.14 -2.28 -2.45
CA ALA A 295 19.97 -3.48 -1.64
C ALA A 295 18.87 -4.39 -2.21
N PHE A 296 17.78 -3.80 -2.69
CA PHE A 296 16.68 -4.55 -3.30
C PHE A 296 17.09 -5.16 -4.65
N GLN A 297 17.78 -4.39 -5.51
CA GLN A 297 18.29 -4.89 -6.79
C GLN A 297 19.32 -5.99 -6.63
N ASP A 298 20.25 -5.85 -5.67
CA ASP A 298 21.26 -6.88 -5.36
C ASP A 298 20.58 -8.20 -4.91
N ALA A 299 19.46 -8.12 -4.19
CA ALA A 299 18.75 -9.28 -3.67
C ALA A 299 17.78 -9.93 -4.68
N TYR A 300 17.15 -9.13 -5.54
CA TYR A 300 16.01 -9.59 -6.37
C TYR A 300 16.15 -9.30 -7.87
N GLY A 301 17.21 -8.62 -8.30
CA GLY A 301 17.53 -8.38 -9.72
C GLY A 301 16.73 -7.27 -10.40
N ASN A 302 15.70 -6.71 -9.76
CA ASN A 302 14.85 -5.64 -10.28
C ASN A 302 14.78 -4.47 -9.30
N PRO A 303 14.50 -3.23 -9.75
CA PRO A 303 14.25 -2.13 -8.84
C PRO A 303 12.97 -2.35 -8.05
N PRO A 304 12.89 -1.85 -6.79
CA PRO A 304 11.70 -1.95 -5.97
C PRO A 304 10.56 -1.08 -6.51
N GLY A 305 9.33 -1.59 -6.42
CA GLY A 305 8.11 -0.81 -6.61
C GLY A 305 7.62 -0.16 -5.32
N PHE A 306 6.49 0.57 -5.41
CA PHE A 306 5.83 1.11 -4.24
C PHE A 306 5.38 0.00 -3.25
N PRO A 307 4.95 -1.20 -3.67
CA PRO A 307 4.62 -2.26 -2.72
C PRO A 307 5.82 -2.72 -1.88
N ALA A 308 6.99 -2.84 -2.51
CA ALA A 308 8.22 -3.16 -1.79
C ALA A 308 8.58 -2.08 -0.77
N PHE A 309 8.43 -0.80 -1.14
CA PHE A 309 8.63 0.32 -0.24
C PHE A 309 7.66 0.30 0.94
N HIS A 310 6.36 0.12 0.71
CA HIS A 310 5.35 0.05 1.77
C HIS A 310 5.62 -1.11 2.74
N ALA A 311 5.92 -2.29 2.21
CA ALA A 311 6.21 -3.46 3.03
C ALA A 311 7.53 -3.31 3.81
N TYR A 312 8.52 -2.63 3.23
CA TYR A 312 9.78 -2.30 3.92
C TYR A 312 9.52 -1.39 5.13
N ILE A 313 8.79 -0.29 4.97
CA ILE A 313 8.46 0.58 6.11
C ILE A 313 7.54 -0.10 7.11
N THR A 314 6.61 -0.96 6.66
CA THR A 314 5.73 -1.75 7.53
C THR A 314 6.54 -2.64 8.47
N ALA A 315 7.52 -3.38 7.96
CA ALA A 315 8.37 -4.24 8.79
C ALA A 315 9.16 -3.43 9.84
N HIS A 316 9.69 -2.26 9.46
CA HIS A 316 10.39 -1.37 10.40
C HIS A 316 9.44 -0.81 11.47
N LEU A 317 8.22 -0.40 11.11
CA LEU A 317 7.20 0.03 12.05
C LEU A 317 6.84 -1.10 13.03
N ILE A 318 6.62 -2.32 12.54
CA ILE A 318 6.34 -3.51 13.35
C ILE A 318 7.47 -3.75 14.36
N ALA A 319 8.71 -3.80 13.90
CA ALA A 319 9.85 -4.08 14.75
C ALA A 319 10.06 -3.03 15.84
N LYS A 320 10.02 -1.74 15.47
CA LYS A 320 10.16 -0.64 16.44
C LYS A 320 9.00 -0.61 17.43
N SER A 321 7.77 -0.91 16.99
CA SER A 321 6.59 -0.92 17.86
C SER A 321 6.65 -2.06 18.88
N PHE A 322 7.03 -3.29 18.48
CA PHE A 322 7.24 -4.37 19.45
C PHE A 322 8.43 -4.11 20.37
N ALA A 323 9.52 -3.52 19.88
CA ALA A 323 10.64 -3.12 20.71
C ALA A 323 10.23 -2.08 21.78
N LYS A 324 9.42 -1.09 21.41
CA LYS A 324 8.86 -0.08 22.34
C LYS A 324 7.83 -0.70 23.29
N ALA A 325 7.00 -1.62 22.81
CA ALA A 325 6.00 -2.32 23.65
C ALA A 325 6.64 -3.22 24.70
N GLY A 326 7.86 -3.74 24.45
CA GLY A 326 8.60 -4.61 25.37
C GLY A 326 7.97 -5.99 25.61
N ALA A 327 6.92 -6.34 24.86
CA ALA A 327 6.19 -7.60 24.97
C ALA A 327 5.49 -7.95 23.66
N ILE A 328 5.19 -9.24 23.44
CA ILE A 328 4.28 -9.71 22.39
C ILE A 328 2.86 -9.58 22.93
N ASP A 329 2.31 -8.37 22.87
CA ASP A 329 0.98 -8.02 23.31
C ASP A 329 0.34 -7.06 22.30
N LYS A 330 -0.85 -7.41 21.80
CA LYS A 330 -1.52 -6.69 20.72
C LYS A 330 -1.90 -5.26 21.11
N GLU A 331 -2.37 -5.03 22.31
CA GLU A 331 -2.77 -3.70 22.77
C GLU A 331 -1.56 -2.79 23.03
N LYS A 332 -0.49 -3.32 23.62
CA LYS A 332 0.77 -2.58 23.80
C LYS A 332 1.42 -2.27 22.44
N PHE A 333 1.35 -3.20 21.49
CA PHE A 333 1.82 -2.98 20.13
C PHE A 333 1.09 -1.83 19.45
N ILE A 334 -0.26 -1.81 19.51
CA ILE A 334 -1.08 -0.74 18.96
C ILE A 334 -0.71 0.61 19.58
N ASN A 335 -0.68 0.69 20.91
CA ASN A 335 -0.29 1.93 21.63
C ASN A 335 1.14 2.39 21.27
N ALA A 336 2.05 1.45 21.03
CA ALA A 336 3.41 1.76 20.63
C ALA A 336 3.49 2.25 19.18
N MET A 337 2.61 1.74 18.29
CA MET A 337 2.55 2.10 16.88
C MET A 337 1.98 3.48 16.62
N GLU A 338 1.05 3.92 17.44
CA GLU A 338 0.50 5.27 17.41
C GLU A 338 1.61 6.31 17.62
N GLY A 339 1.80 7.20 16.61
CA GLY A 339 2.88 8.19 16.58
C GLY A 339 4.29 7.63 16.32
N MET A 340 4.41 6.34 15.98
CA MET A 340 5.71 5.73 15.66
C MET A 340 6.30 6.35 14.39
N LYS A 341 7.61 6.61 14.44
CA LYS A 341 8.38 7.17 13.33
C LYS A 341 9.48 6.23 12.89
N VAL A 342 9.65 6.12 11.59
CA VAL A 342 10.72 5.35 10.95
C VAL A 342 11.39 6.16 9.85
N ASP A 343 12.70 6.02 9.73
CA ASP A 343 13.42 6.51 8.57
C ASP A 343 13.09 5.61 7.37
N SER A 344 12.91 6.24 6.21
CA SER A 344 12.52 5.53 5.00
C SER A 344 13.25 6.07 3.75
N PRO A 345 13.15 5.37 2.62
CA PRO A 345 13.66 5.85 1.33
C PRO A 345 13.14 7.24 0.92
N VAL A 346 11.96 7.64 1.36
CA VAL A 346 11.34 8.94 1.03
C VAL A 346 11.44 9.98 2.16
N GLY A 347 12.19 9.68 3.21
CA GLY A 347 12.32 10.49 4.41
C GLY A 347 11.65 9.86 5.63
N GLU A 348 11.43 10.63 6.71
CA GLU A 348 10.76 10.14 7.90
C GLU A 348 9.27 9.88 7.61
N VAL A 349 8.80 8.68 7.97
CA VAL A 349 7.38 8.29 7.92
C VAL A 349 6.86 8.14 9.34
N GLU A 350 5.77 8.81 9.65
CA GLU A 350 5.06 8.74 10.93
C GLU A 350 3.74 7.97 10.77
N MET A 351 3.45 7.04 11.67
CA MET A 351 2.12 6.43 11.80
C MET A 351 1.25 7.36 12.63
N ARG A 352 0.34 8.11 12.00
CA ARG A 352 -0.48 9.11 12.67
C ARG A 352 -1.45 8.47 13.66
N ALA A 353 -1.46 8.97 14.90
CA ALA A 353 -2.22 8.36 15.99
C ALA A 353 -3.75 8.48 15.85
N CYS A 354 -4.26 9.55 15.23
CA CYS A 354 -5.70 9.82 15.22
C CYS A 354 -6.49 8.94 14.23
N ASP A 355 -5.82 8.41 13.19
CA ASP A 355 -6.48 7.60 12.17
C ASP A 355 -5.71 6.33 11.78
N HIS A 356 -4.49 6.17 12.27
CA HIS A 356 -3.61 5.04 11.93
C HIS A 356 -3.18 5.02 10.45
N GLN A 357 -3.11 6.19 9.83
CA GLN A 357 -2.62 6.37 8.47
C GLN A 357 -1.17 6.84 8.48
N ALA A 358 -0.29 6.18 7.74
CA ALA A 358 1.07 6.67 7.54
C ALA A 358 1.08 8.00 6.80
N VAL A 359 1.90 8.94 7.28
CA VAL A 359 2.11 10.24 6.65
C VAL A 359 3.13 10.08 5.54
N LEU A 360 2.65 9.98 4.31
CA LEU A 360 3.48 9.76 3.11
C LEU A 360 3.42 10.99 2.19
N PRO A 361 4.54 11.42 1.60
CA PRO A 361 4.51 12.39 0.53
C PRO A 361 3.90 11.78 -0.72
N LEU A 362 3.34 12.60 -1.61
CA LEU A 362 2.97 12.20 -2.96
C LEU A 362 3.79 12.96 -4.01
N PHE A 363 4.16 12.25 -5.05
CA PHE A 363 4.94 12.72 -6.18
C PHE A 363 4.03 12.84 -7.40
N LEU A 364 3.64 14.07 -7.71
CA LEU A 364 2.89 14.37 -8.92
C LEU A 364 3.87 14.55 -10.07
N GLY A 365 3.69 13.82 -11.16
CA GLY A 365 4.55 13.92 -12.33
C GLY A 365 3.83 13.61 -13.63
N VAL A 366 4.57 13.60 -14.73
CA VAL A 366 4.05 13.36 -16.07
C VAL A 366 4.87 12.28 -16.75
N THR A 367 4.22 11.34 -17.41
CA THR A 367 4.89 10.27 -18.16
C THR A 367 5.67 10.84 -19.33
N LYS A 368 6.99 10.53 -19.41
CA LYS A 368 7.88 11.02 -20.48
C LYS A 368 9.04 10.06 -20.72
N LYS A 369 9.45 9.91 -21.96
CA LYS A 369 10.68 9.22 -22.32
C LYS A 369 11.89 10.09 -22.02
N VAL A 370 12.88 9.53 -21.35
CA VAL A 370 14.17 10.18 -21.09
C VAL A 370 15.32 9.25 -21.49
N PRO A 371 16.49 9.78 -21.91
CA PRO A 371 17.60 8.95 -22.40
C PRO A 371 18.16 7.94 -21.40
N LYS A 372 18.03 8.23 -20.10
CA LYS A 372 18.58 7.42 -18.99
C LYS A 372 17.90 6.05 -18.85
N TYR A 373 16.64 5.93 -19.27
CA TYR A 373 15.85 4.70 -19.12
C TYR A 373 15.34 4.22 -20.48
N ASP A 374 15.28 2.90 -20.67
CA ASP A 374 14.74 2.25 -21.86
C ASP A 374 13.20 2.26 -21.93
N PHE A 375 12.54 2.65 -20.83
CA PHE A 375 11.09 2.82 -20.72
C PHE A 375 10.70 4.24 -20.26
N ILE A 376 9.41 4.56 -20.30
CA ILE A 376 8.84 5.84 -19.87
C ILE A 376 8.82 5.91 -18.34
N ILE A 377 9.19 7.06 -17.79
CA ILE A 377 9.17 7.33 -16.33
C ILE A 377 8.35 8.59 -16.03
N SER A 378 8.15 8.88 -14.74
CA SER A 378 7.66 10.17 -14.27
C SER A 378 8.75 11.23 -14.37
N THR A 379 8.39 12.38 -14.92
CA THR A 379 9.25 13.58 -14.97
C THR A 379 8.50 14.78 -14.41
N ASP A 380 9.18 15.91 -14.31
CA ASP A 380 8.62 17.17 -13.81
C ASP A 380 7.93 16.98 -12.44
N ILE A 381 8.59 16.18 -11.57
CA ILE A 381 8.02 15.71 -10.31
C ILE A 381 7.90 16.88 -9.33
N VAL A 382 6.68 17.07 -8.83
CA VAL A 382 6.35 17.97 -7.71
C VAL A 382 6.05 17.13 -6.48
N THR A 383 6.79 17.35 -5.40
CA THR A 383 6.52 16.70 -4.11
C THR A 383 5.41 17.45 -3.37
N LEU A 384 4.38 16.71 -2.99
CA LEU A 384 3.30 17.18 -2.12
C LEU A 384 3.50 16.57 -0.73
N PRO A 385 3.76 17.38 0.32
CA PRO A 385 3.96 16.87 1.67
C PRO A 385 2.71 16.13 2.16
N GLY A 386 2.89 14.97 2.80
CA GLY A 386 1.77 14.15 3.27
C GLY A 386 0.78 14.91 4.15
N LYS A 387 1.30 15.75 5.07
CA LYS A 387 0.47 16.57 5.97
C LYS A 387 -0.48 17.53 5.25
N ASP A 388 -0.14 17.98 4.04
CA ASP A 388 -0.93 18.94 3.26
C ASP A 388 -2.07 18.28 2.47
N ILE A 389 -1.97 16.97 2.28
CA ILE A 389 -2.90 16.19 1.44
C ILE A 389 -3.74 15.19 2.23
N MET A 390 -3.50 15.00 3.51
CA MET A 390 -4.32 14.15 4.39
C MET A 390 -5.55 14.90 4.90
N PRO A 391 -6.63 14.19 5.28
CA PRO A 391 -7.72 14.80 6.04
C PRO A 391 -7.23 15.20 7.43
N THR A 392 -7.85 16.19 8.03
CA THR A 392 -7.60 16.55 9.43
C THR A 392 -8.12 15.47 10.37
N CYS A 393 -7.59 15.38 11.60
CA CYS A 393 -8.09 14.46 12.60
C CYS A 393 -9.57 14.71 12.95
N GLU A 394 -10.02 15.95 12.85
CA GLU A 394 -11.41 16.34 13.07
C GLU A 394 -12.32 15.82 11.95
N GLU A 395 -11.91 15.96 10.68
CA GLU A 395 -12.63 15.36 9.55
C GLU A 395 -12.75 13.85 9.67
N ILE A 396 -11.68 13.17 10.11
CA ILE A 396 -11.71 11.73 10.39
C ILE A 396 -12.68 11.38 11.51
N LYS A 397 -12.64 12.12 12.64
CA LYS A 397 -13.57 11.91 13.75
C LYS A 397 -15.02 12.03 13.28
N LYS A 398 -15.32 13.07 12.50
CA LYS A 398 -16.65 13.28 11.90
C LYS A 398 -17.05 12.15 10.95
N ALA A 399 -16.14 11.72 10.07
CA ALA A 399 -16.40 10.60 9.14
C ALA A 399 -16.73 9.29 9.86
N ARG A 400 -16.15 9.06 11.06
CA ARG A 400 -16.43 7.90 11.92
C ARG A 400 -17.70 8.06 12.77
N GLY A 401 -18.50 9.10 12.59
CA GLY A 401 -19.74 9.36 13.34
C GLY A 401 -19.52 9.97 14.73
N GLY A 402 -18.33 10.50 15.01
CA GLY A 402 -18.04 11.26 16.21
C GLY A 402 -18.55 12.69 16.09
N SER A 403 -19.29 13.16 17.09
CA SER A 403 -19.67 14.57 17.29
C SER A 403 -18.51 15.41 17.85
#